data_f5dc82a1125dadeb33db8c86355c424e
#
_entry.id   f5dc82a1125dadeb33db8c86355c424e
#
_cell.length_a   1.000
_cell.length_b   1.000
_cell.length_c   1.000
_cell.angle_alpha   90.00
_cell.angle_beta   90.00
_cell.angle_gamma   90.00
#
_symmetry.space_group_name_H-M   'P 1'
#
loop_
_entity.id
_entity.type
_entity.pdbx_description
1 polymer ?
#
loop_
_entity_poly.entity_id
_entity_poly.type
_entity_poly.pdbx_seq_one_letter_code
_entity_poly.pdbx_strand_id
1 'polypeptide(L)'
;RLAPNGVRVTLLEPRQSPGAGVAYSTAEPTHRINVPAARMQLAGDEEGAFDHWYRHQPAFTVDVQALRPDGSVYPQRGQFGRYVAQRFADAAASSGGRLRHLRDRALAFHQGTVTTDGGLQLKADLLVLAISHPPPSLPAQAEAWRHHPALIANPWQPGALDAIAPHARVAVMGTGLTMADTVATLDRLGHRGSIVAFSRHGLLSRGNLSGAGATWPGDYQQGSLR
;
A
#
# COMPACT_ATOMS: atom_id res chain seq x y z
N ARG A 1 3.75 6.98 19.33
CA ARG A 1 2.97 7.44 20.51
C ARG A 1 3.15 6.58 21.77
N LEU A 2 3.40 5.28 21.66
CA LEU A 2 3.58 4.40 22.83
C LEU A 2 4.95 4.56 23.49
N ALA A 3 6.01 4.70 22.71
CA ALA A 3 7.38 4.77 23.23
C ALA A 3 7.64 5.95 24.19
N PRO A 4 7.09 7.16 24.02
CA PRO A 4 7.25 8.25 24.99
C PRO A 4 6.69 7.93 26.39
N ASN A 5 5.69 7.03 26.45
CA ASN A 5 5.03 6.64 27.70
C ASN A 5 5.73 5.49 28.44
N GLY A 6 7.02 5.27 28.19
CA GLY A 6 7.80 4.22 28.84
C GLY A 6 7.66 2.82 28.22
N VAL A 7 6.80 2.65 27.23
CA VAL A 7 6.62 1.38 26.50
C VAL A 7 7.80 1.16 25.57
N ARG A 8 8.39 -0.05 25.61
CA ARG A 8 9.39 -0.48 24.63
C ARG A 8 8.68 -1.17 23.46
N VAL A 9 8.96 -0.71 22.25
CA VAL A 9 8.38 -1.24 21.02
C VAL A 9 9.46 -1.82 20.15
N THR A 10 9.33 -3.09 19.80
CA THR A 10 10.19 -3.74 18.79
C THR A 10 9.37 -4.06 17.57
N LEU A 11 9.71 -3.46 16.44
CA LEU A 11 9.12 -3.77 15.14
C LEU A 11 9.96 -4.82 14.45
N LEU A 12 9.34 -5.96 14.08
CA LEU A 12 9.93 -6.98 13.22
C LEU A 12 9.48 -6.75 11.79
N GLU A 13 10.39 -6.40 10.91
CA GLU A 13 10.14 -6.19 9.48
C GLU A 13 11.40 -6.57 8.70
N PRO A 14 11.36 -7.58 7.82
CA PRO A 14 12.54 -8.05 7.11
C PRO A 14 13.08 -7.05 6.09
N ARG A 15 12.24 -6.12 5.60
CA ARG A 15 12.69 -5.07 4.67
C ARG A 15 13.54 -4.03 5.36
N GLN A 16 14.38 -3.36 4.57
CA GLN A 16 15.28 -2.32 5.08
C GLN A 16 14.53 -1.15 5.69
N SER A 17 13.45 -0.70 5.04
CA SER A 17 12.62 0.42 5.50
C SER A 17 11.27 -0.09 5.96
N PRO A 18 10.88 0.14 7.23
CA PRO A 18 9.58 -0.27 7.74
C PRO A 18 8.46 0.67 7.27
N GLY A 19 7.22 0.19 7.34
CA GLY A 19 6.02 1.01 7.20
C GLY A 19 5.40 1.05 5.81
N ALA A 20 6.14 0.73 4.74
CA ALA A 20 5.59 0.77 3.38
C ALA A 20 4.55 -0.34 3.10
N GLY A 21 4.69 -1.49 3.74
CA GLY A 21 3.83 -2.64 3.46
C GLY A 21 3.87 -3.03 1.98
N VAL A 22 2.87 -3.76 1.51
CA VAL A 22 2.74 -4.11 0.09
C VAL A 22 2.28 -2.90 -0.74
N ALA A 23 1.33 -2.12 -0.21
CA ALA A 23 0.68 -1.05 -0.97
C ALA A 23 1.61 0.13 -1.32
N TYR A 24 2.58 0.43 -0.44
CA TYR A 24 3.42 1.63 -0.57
C TYR A 24 4.90 1.32 -0.82
N SER A 25 5.23 0.04 -1.08
CA SER A 25 6.60 -0.36 -1.46
C SER A 25 6.82 -0.40 -2.97
N THR A 26 5.80 -0.14 -3.77
CA THR A 26 5.91 -0.14 -5.23
C THR A 26 6.85 0.96 -5.72
N ALA A 27 7.72 0.60 -6.67
CA ALA A 27 8.53 1.55 -7.43
C ALA A 27 7.88 1.97 -8.76
N GLU A 28 6.70 1.41 -9.09
CA GLU A 28 5.98 1.72 -10.32
C GLU A 28 5.44 3.15 -10.27
N PRO A 29 5.90 4.06 -11.16
CA PRO A 29 5.55 5.47 -11.09
C PRO A 29 4.08 5.77 -11.42
N THR A 30 3.39 4.87 -12.11
CA THR A 30 1.97 5.03 -12.43
C THR A 30 1.05 4.67 -11.26
N HIS A 31 1.57 3.96 -10.25
CA HIS A 31 0.80 3.61 -9.07
C HIS A 31 0.68 4.80 -8.12
N ARG A 32 -0.45 5.45 -8.14
CA ARG A 32 -0.76 6.60 -7.29
C ARG A 32 -1.60 6.21 -6.08
N ILE A 33 -1.56 7.05 -5.04
CA ILE A 33 -2.52 6.95 -3.95
C ILE A 33 -3.94 7.15 -4.49
N ASN A 34 -4.91 6.52 -3.86
CA ASN A 34 -6.31 6.52 -4.31
C ASN A 34 -7.21 7.54 -3.60
N VAL A 35 -6.63 8.32 -2.69
CA VAL A 35 -7.27 9.45 -2.00
C VAL A 35 -6.31 10.63 -2.02
N PRO A 36 -6.78 11.88 -1.91
CA PRO A 36 -5.88 13.05 -1.82
C PRO A 36 -4.89 12.92 -0.68
N ALA A 37 -3.66 13.37 -0.88
CA ALA A 37 -2.60 13.34 0.14
C ALA A 37 -3.01 14.03 1.44
N ALA A 38 -3.82 15.09 1.36
CA ALA A 38 -4.36 15.80 2.52
C ALA A 38 -5.24 14.93 3.44
N ARG A 39 -5.76 13.80 2.93
CA ARG A 39 -6.57 12.85 3.70
C ARG A 39 -5.75 11.65 4.23
N MET A 40 -4.45 11.62 3.95
CA MET A 40 -3.57 10.55 4.43
C MET A 40 -2.76 11.04 5.61
N GLN A 41 -2.95 10.39 6.75
CA GLN A 41 -2.28 10.73 8.01
C GLN A 41 -1.99 9.49 8.83
N LEU A 42 -0.99 9.55 9.70
CA LEU A 42 -0.63 8.46 10.62
C LEU A 42 -1.34 8.56 11.97
N ALA A 43 -1.83 9.74 12.31
CA ALA A 43 -2.53 10.00 13.55
C ALA A 43 -3.69 10.98 13.32
N GLY A 44 -4.76 10.87 14.12
CA GLY A 44 -5.99 11.62 13.91
C GLY A 44 -5.85 13.14 14.06
N ASP A 45 -4.81 13.60 14.75
CA ASP A 45 -4.48 15.02 14.99
C ASP A 45 -3.43 15.58 14.00
N GLU A 46 -3.08 14.82 12.95
CA GLU A 46 -2.08 15.19 11.93
C GLU A 46 -2.72 15.39 10.54
N GLU A 47 -3.91 16.00 10.49
CA GLU A 47 -4.58 16.25 9.22
C GLU A 47 -3.69 17.03 8.25
N GLY A 48 -3.62 16.57 7.00
CA GLY A 48 -2.79 17.18 5.95
C GLY A 48 -1.29 16.96 6.09
N ALA A 49 -0.81 16.25 7.12
CA ALA A 49 0.63 16.12 7.39
C ALA A 49 1.40 15.48 6.21
N PHE A 50 0.83 14.48 5.54
CA PHE A 50 1.48 13.88 4.39
C PHE A 50 1.50 14.82 3.18
N ASP A 51 0.43 15.56 2.90
CA ASP A 51 0.39 16.54 1.82
C ASP A 51 1.44 17.64 2.04
N HIS A 52 1.48 18.18 3.25
CA HIS A 52 2.50 19.15 3.64
C HIS A 52 3.91 18.61 3.44
N TRP A 53 4.21 17.41 3.94
CA TRP A 53 5.51 16.77 3.78
C TRP A 53 5.86 16.58 2.30
N TYR A 54 4.93 16.06 1.49
CA TYR A 54 5.20 15.77 0.08
C TYR A 54 5.48 17.02 -0.74
N ARG A 55 4.76 18.12 -0.49
CA ARG A 55 4.99 19.42 -1.20
C ARG A 55 6.40 19.98 -0.96
N HIS A 56 7.08 19.55 0.10
CA HIS A 56 8.46 19.92 0.40
C HIS A 56 9.49 18.91 -0.13
N GLN A 57 9.06 17.84 -0.80
CA GLN A 57 9.99 16.88 -1.38
C GLN A 57 10.38 17.27 -2.82
N PRO A 58 11.61 16.96 -3.24
CA PRO A 58 12.01 17.14 -4.64
C PRO A 58 11.08 16.43 -5.63
N ALA A 59 10.48 15.32 -5.20
CA ALA A 59 9.52 14.55 -6.01
C ALA A 59 8.28 15.37 -6.39
N PHE A 60 7.84 16.34 -5.59
CA PHE A 60 6.70 17.18 -5.92
C PHE A 60 6.96 18.07 -7.14
N THR A 61 8.19 18.61 -7.27
CA THR A 61 8.57 19.45 -8.42
C THR A 61 8.67 18.65 -9.71
N VAL A 62 9.09 17.37 -9.63
CA VAL A 62 9.32 16.52 -10.81
C VAL A 62 8.02 15.83 -11.26
N ASP A 63 7.15 15.47 -10.33
CA ASP A 63 5.91 14.73 -10.59
C ASP A 63 4.73 15.69 -10.83
N VAL A 64 4.76 16.35 -11.97
CA VAL A 64 3.72 17.33 -12.38
C VAL A 64 2.31 16.72 -12.45
N GLN A 65 2.22 15.40 -12.62
CA GLN A 65 0.94 14.70 -12.69
C GLN A 65 0.32 14.47 -11.29
N ALA A 66 1.06 14.68 -10.22
CA ALA A 66 0.53 14.55 -8.86
C ALA A 66 -0.47 15.65 -8.53
N LEU A 67 -0.29 16.85 -9.07
CA LEU A 67 -1.14 18.01 -8.79
C LEU A 67 -2.32 18.04 -9.77
N ARG A 68 -3.54 18.09 -9.21
CA ARG A 68 -4.78 18.24 -9.97
C ARG A 68 -5.17 19.72 -10.10
N PRO A 69 -6.01 20.06 -11.09
CA PRO A 69 -6.48 21.46 -11.28
C PRO A 69 -7.21 22.04 -10.06
N ASP A 70 -7.83 21.23 -9.24
CA ASP A 70 -8.51 21.62 -7.99
C ASP A 70 -7.54 21.81 -6.81
N GLY A 71 -6.22 21.68 -7.03
CA GLY A 71 -5.20 21.80 -6.01
C GLY A 71 -4.96 20.53 -5.18
N SER A 72 -5.77 19.49 -5.36
CA SER A 72 -5.55 18.20 -4.69
C SER A 72 -4.32 17.49 -5.25
N VAL A 73 -3.64 16.74 -4.39
CA VAL A 73 -2.37 16.09 -4.73
C VAL A 73 -2.48 14.58 -4.57
N TYR A 74 -2.07 13.86 -5.63
CA TYR A 74 -2.07 12.39 -5.69
C TYR A 74 -0.68 11.86 -6.02
N PRO A 75 0.24 11.81 -5.05
CA PRO A 75 1.59 11.29 -5.25
C PRO A 75 1.62 9.84 -5.69
N GLN A 76 2.77 9.44 -6.22
CA GLN A 76 3.10 8.02 -6.35
C GLN A 76 3.04 7.34 -4.97
N ARG A 77 2.53 6.11 -4.91
CA ARG A 77 2.34 5.36 -3.65
C ARG A 77 3.61 5.23 -2.83
N GLY A 78 4.75 5.03 -3.49
CA GLY A 78 6.06 4.95 -2.82
C GLY A 78 6.40 6.18 -1.98
N GLN A 79 5.85 7.35 -2.29
CA GLN A 79 6.08 8.56 -1.50
C GLN A 79 5.46 8.48 -0.10
N PHE A 80 4.28 7.86 0.02
CA PHE A 80 3.72 7.61 1.35
C PHE A 80 4.56 6.61 2.15
N GLY A 81 5.08 5.57 1.49
CA GLY A 81 6.02 4.64 2.13
C GLY A 81 7.27 5.34 2.67
N ARG A 82 7.84 6.28 1.92
CA ARG A 82 8.98 7.11 2.36
C ARG A 82 8.61 8.00 3.55
N TYR A 83 7.44 8.62 3.50
CA TYR A 83 6.93 9.44 4.61
C TYR A 83 6.82 8.61 5.90
N VAL A 84 6.21 7.43 5.83
CA VAL A 84 6.08 6.55 7.01
C VAL A 84 7.44 6.12 7.54
N ALA A 85 8.37 5.74 6.64
CA ALA A 85 9.72 5.34 7.03
C ALA A 85 10.48 6.47 7.73
N GLN A 86 10.37 7.70 7.23
CA GLN A 86 10.99 8.87 7.85
C GLN A 86 10.38 9.14 9.23
N ARG A 87 9.05 9.16 9.34
CA ARG A 87 8.35 9.35 10.63
C ARG A 87 8.73 8.28 11.67
N PHE A 88 8.93 7.03 11.20
CA PHE A 88 9.43 5.97 12.07
C PHE A 88 10.88 6.24 12.53
N ALA A 89 11.76 6.64 11.61
CA ALA A 89 13.15 6.94 11.92
C ALA A 89 13.27 8.09 12.95
N ASP A 90 12.51 9.17 12.74
CA ASP A 90 12.46 10.31 13.65
C ASP A 90 11.97 9.90 15.06
N ALA A 91 10.91 9.09 15.11
CA ALA A 91 10.39 8.55 16.36
C ALA A 91 11.38 7.62 17.05
N ALA A 92 12.08 6.77 16.30
CA ALA A 92 13.11 5.88 16.85
C ALA A 92 14.27 6.68 17.42
N ALA A 93 14.78 7.68 16.70
CA ALA A 93 15.87 8.55 17.14
C ALA A 93 15.53 9.29 18.46
N SER A 94 14.28 9.79 18.56
CA SER A 94 13.82 10.51 19.76
C SER A 94 13.39 9.62 20.91
N SER A 95 13.29 8.30 20.70
CA SER A 95 12.74 7.36 21.70
C SER A 95 13.68 6.99 22.84
N GLY A 96 14.98 7.35 22.76
CA GLY A 96 16.01 6.88 23.70
C GLY A 96 16.16 5.35 23.67
N GLY A 97 16.05 4.75 22.50
CA GLY A 97 16.19 3.30 22.28
C GLY A 97 14.94 2.47 22.63
N ARG A 98 13.84 3.09 23.01
CA ARG A 98 12.59 2.38 23.31
C ARG A 98 11.84 1.90 22.08
N LEU A 99 12.02 2.57 20.94
CA LEU A 99 11.48 2.12 19.64
C LEU A 99 12.63 1.63 18.77
N ARG A 100 12.56 0.39 18.32
CA ARG A 100 13.58 -0.20 17.46
C ARG A 100 12.99 -1.05 16.35
N HIS A 101 13.68 -1.10 15.22
CA HIS A 101 13.42 -1.98 14.10
C HIS A 101 14.44 -3.12 14.10
N LEU A 102 13.97 -4.35 14.05
CA LEU A 102 14.78 -5.54 13.83
C LEU A 102 14.45 -6.07 12.42
N ARG A 103 15.46 -6.14 11.57
CA ARG A 103 15.35 -6.67 10.21
C ARG A 103 15.30 -8.19 10.25
N ASP A 104 14.16 -8.70 10.71
CA ASP A 104 13.94 -10.13 10.85
C ASP A 104 12.46 -10.45 10.63
N ARG A 105 12.14 -11.71 10.45
CA ARG A 105 10.79 -12.22 10.24
C ARG A 105 10.32 -12.96 11.47
N ALA A 106 9.15 -12.59 11.99
CA ALA A 106 8.48 -13.40 13.02
C ALA A 106 7.94 -14.69 12.38
N LEU A 107 8.27 -15.84 12.96
CA LEU A 107 7.82 -17.15 12.51
C LEU A 107 6.71 -17.70 13.40
N ALA A 108 6.85 -17.56 14.71
CA ALA A 108 5.92 -18.12 15.67
C ALA A 108 5.79 -17.23 16.91
N PHE A 109 4.64 -17.36 17.59
CA PHE A 109 4.40 -16.79 18.91
C PHE A 109 3.86 -17.87 19.82
N HIS A 110 4.54 -18.11 20.92
CA HIS A 110 4.13 -19.10 21.92
C HIS A 110 4.47 -18.61 23.32
N GLN A 111 3.51 -18.67 24.23
CA GLN A 111 3.67 -18.31 25.65
C GLN A 111 4.44 -16.99 25.89
N GLY A 112 3.99 -15.91 25.21
CA GLY A 112 4.61 -14.59 25.37
C GLY A 112 5.97 -14.41 24.68
N THR A 113 6.42 -15.40 23.88
CA THR A 113 7.70 -15.37 23.17
C THR A 113 7.49 -15.42 21.66
N VAL A 114 8.07 -14.46 20.94
CA VAL A 114 8.17 -14.44 19.48
C VAL A 114 9.48 -15.09 19.09
N THR A 115 9.43 -16.09 18.20
CA THR A 115 10.61 -16.70 17.56
C THR A 115 10.75 -16.13 16.16
N THR A 116 11.97 -15.75 15.78
CA THR A 116 12.27 -15.16 14.47
C THR A 116 13.03 -16.14 13.58
N ASP A 117 13.06 -15.84 12.27
CA ASP A 117 13.79 -16.58 11.24
C ASP A 117 15.32 -16.61 11.52
N GLY A 118 15.86 -15.49 12.03
CA GLY A 118 17.23 -15.40 12.49
C GLY A 118 17.52 -16.08 13.83
N GLY A 119 16.55 -16.80 14.41
CA GLY A 119 16.71 -17.57 15.65
C GLY A 119 16.60 -16.75 16.94
N LEU A 120 16.20 -15.47 16.86
CA LEU A 120 15.99 -14.67 18.06
C LEU A 120 14.71 -15.11 18.79
N GLN A 121 14.76 -15.06 20.12
CA GLN A 121 13.60 -15.23 20.98
C GLN A 121 13.33 -13.93 21.75
N LEU A 122 12.18 -13.33 21.49
CA LEU A 122 11.80 -12.03 22.04
C LEU A 122 10.58 -12.19 22.95
N LYS A 123 10.73 -11.89 24.23
CA LYS A 123 9.58 -11.83 25.14
C LYS A 123 8.79 -10.57 24.91
N ALA A 124 7.47 -10.69 24.88
CA ALA A 124 6.55 -9.58 24.68
C ALA A 124 5.35 -9.69 25.60
N ASP A 125 5.03 -8.60 26.29
CA ASP A 125 3.82 -8.48 27.10
C ASP A 125 2.59 -8.29 26.21
N LEU A 126 2.78 -7.67 25.03
CA LEU A 126 1.74 -7.46 24.02
C LEU A 126 2.31 -7.72 22.62
N LEU A 127 1.58 -8.51 21.84
CA LEU A 127 1.87 -8.72 20.41
C LEU A 127 0.82 -8.01 19.56
N VAL A 128 1.29 -7.18 18.61
CA VAL A 128 0.45 -6.55 17.58
C VAL A 128 0.77 -7.18 16.23
N LEU A 129 -0.24 -7.81 15.62
CA LEU A 129 -0.11 -8.40 14.28
C LEU A 129 -0.40 -7.33 13.22
N ALA A 130 0.65 -6.79 12.60
CA ALA A 130 0.60 -5.83 11.51
C ALA A 130 1.19 -6.44 10.22
N ILE A 131 0.77 -7.67 9.89
CA ILE A 131 1.42 -8.56 8.93
C ILE A 131 1.07 -8.31 7.46
N SER A 132 0.32 -7.23 7.16
CA SER A 132 -0.11 -6.93 5.79
C SER A 132 -1.03 -8.02 5.19
N HIS A 133 -1.20 -7.98 3.87
CA HIS A 133 -2.01 -8.98 3.17
C HIS A 133 -1.16 -10.18 2.73
N PRO A 134 -1.71 -11.39 2.76
CA PRO A 134 -1.05 -12.54 2.14
C PRO A 134 -0.95 -12.31 0.62
N PRO A 135 -0.05 -13.03 -0.07
CA PRO A 135 -0.05 -13.05 -1.53
C PRO A 135 -1.44 -13.39 -2.09
N PRO A 136 -1.85 -12.82 -3.23
CA PRO A 136 -3.14 -13.15 -3.83
C PRO A 136 -3.21 -14.64 -4.17
N SER A 137 -4.36 -15.26 -3.91
CA SER A 137 -4.66 -16.63 -4.31
C SER A 137 -5.43 -16.63 -5.63
N LEU A 138 -5.19 -17.65 -6.44
CA LEU A 138 -5.99 -17.87 -7.65
C LEU A 138 -7.41 -18.31 -7.27
N PRO A 139 -8.44 -17.86 -8.01
CA PRO A 139 -9.75 -18.47 -7.95
C PRO A 139 -9.65 -19.97 -8.31
N ALA A 140 -10.52 -20.81 -7.71
CA ALA A 140 -10.50 -22.25 -7.92
C ALA A 140 -10.54 -22.63 -9.41
N GLN A 141 -11.28 -21.86 -10.22
CA GLN A 141 -11.41 -22.06 -11.66
C GLN A 141 -10.11 -21.80 -12.44
N ALA A 142 -9.21 -21.01 -11.88
CA ALA A 142 -7.92 -20.66 -12.50
C ALA A 142 -6.76 -21.53 -11.96
N GLU A 143 -7.00 -22.37 -10.99
CA GLU A 143 -5.96 -23.15 -10.31
C GLU A 143 -5.22 -24.11 -11.27
N ALA A 144 -5.93 -24.69 -12.23
CA ALA A 144 -5.34 -25.55 -13.26
C ALA A 144 -4.32 -24.81 -14.16
N TRP A 145 -4.38 -23.48 -14.19
CA TRP A 145 -3.51 -22.63 -14.99
C TRP A 145 -2.36 -22.01 -14.19
N ARG A 146 -2.21 -22.37 -12.93
CA ARG A 146 -1.23 -21.76 -11.99
C ARG A 146 0.18 -21.62 -12.57
N HIS A 147 0.63 -22.57 -13.36
CA HIS A 147 1.96 -22.60 -13.94
C HIS A 147 1.98 -22.21 -15.43
N HIS A 148 0.84 -21.75 -15.96
CA HIS A 148 0.79 -21.33 -17.35
C HIS A 148 1.55 -20.01 -17.54
N PRO A 149 2.48 -19.90 -18.52
CA PRO A 149 3.35 -18.74 -18.67
C PRO A 149 2.60 -17.43 -18.98
N ALA A 150 1.37 -17.51 -19.51
CA ALA A 150 0.53 -16.36 -19.76
C ALA A 150 -0.34 -15.95 -18.57
N LEU A 151 -0.28 -16.67 -17.43
CA LEU A 151 -1.03 -16.32 -16.23
C LEU A 151 -0.15 -15.52 -15.27
N ILE A 152 -0.55 -14.30 -15.01
CA ILE A 152 0.07 -13.43 -13.99
C ILE A 152 -0.87 -13.41 -12.78
N ALA A 153 -0.56 -14.24 -11.79
CA ALA A 153 -1.37 -14.38 -10.59
C ALA A 153 -1.26 -13.18 -9.65
N ASN A 154 -0.09 -12.51 -9.64
CA ASN A 154 0.18 -11.36 -8.80
C ASN A 154 0.78 -10.21 -9.62
N PRO A 155 -0.03 -9.26 -10.11
CA PRO A 155 0.46 -8.12 -10.89
C PRO A 155 1.25 -7.10 -10.04
N TRP A 156 1.27 -7.26 -8.71
CA TRP A 156 2.02 -6.39 -7.79
C TRP A 156 3.50 -6.76 -7.65
N GLN A 157 3.89 -7.92 -8.16
CA GLN A 157 5.31 -8.27 -8.18
C GLN A 157 6.07 -7.33 -9.11
N PRO A 158 7.24 -6.82 -8.70
CA PRO A 158 8.07 -6.00 -9.56
C PRO A 158 8.38 -6.74 -10.87
N GLY A 159 8.16 -6.08 -12.00
CA GLY A 159 8.39 -6.64 -13.32
C GLY A 159 7.37 -7.67 -13.81
N ALA A 160 6.30 -7.95 -13.07
CA ALA A 160 5.31 -8.98 -13.45
C ALA A 160 4.68 -8.73 -14.83
N LEU A 161 4.59 -7.49 -15.26
CA LEU A 161 3.98 -7.09 -16.52
C LEU A 161 4.99 -6.85 -17.66
N ASP A 162 6.29 -6.85 -17.35
CA ASP A 162 7.35 -6.46 -18.30
C ASP A 162 7.46 -7.41 -19.52
N ALA A 163 7.11 -8.68 -19.32
CA ALA A 163 7.17 -9.70 -20.38
C ALA A 163 5.95 -9.69 -21.33
N ILE A 164 4.94 -8.86 -21.07
CA ILE A 164 3.75 -8.77 -21.93
C ILE A 164 4.12 -8.07 -23.23
N ALA A 165 3.96 -8.79 -24.36
CA ALA A 165 4.26 -8.22 -25.67
C ALA A 165 3.36 -7.01 -25.97
N PRO A 166 3.87 -5.95 -26.65
CA PRO A 166 3.15 -4.69 -26.87
C PRO A 166 1.78 -4.84 -27.55
N HIS A 167 1.58 -5.87 -28.35
CA HIS A 167 0.33 -6.12 -29.09
C HIS A 167 -0.43 -7.36 -28.59
N ALA A 168 -0.04 -7.93 -27.45
CA ALA A 168 -0.75 -9.06 -26.87
C ALA A 168 -2.20 -8.69 -26.50
N ARG A 169 -3.09 -9.65 -26.55
CA ARG A 169 -4.43 -9.50 -25.96
C ARG A 169 -4.35 -9.82 -24.48
N VAL A 170 -4.74 -8.88 -23.64
CA VAL A 170 -4.69 -9.02 -22.19
C VAL A 170 -6.10 -9.12 -21.62
N ALA A 171 -6.34 -10.13 -20.80
CA ALA A 171 -7.57 -10.28 -20.03
C ALA A 171 -7.28 -10.01 -18.56
N VAL A 172 -8.02 -9.07 -17.94
CA VAL A 172 -7.87 -8.73 -16.54
C VAL A 172 -9.10 -9.19 -15.77
N MET A 173 -8.90 -10.08 -14.80
CA MET A 173 -9.98 -10.55 -13.93
C MET A 173 -10.11 -9.61 -12.73
N GLY A 174 -11.22 -8.87 -12.71
CA GLY A 174 -11.51 -7.82 -11.75
C GLY A 174 -11.47 -6.43 -12.38
N THR A 175 -12.32 -5.52 -11.88
CA THR A 175 -12.49 -4.15 -12.40
C THR A 175 -12.28 -3.09 -11.33
N GLY A 176 -11.56 -3.45 -10.26
CA GLY A 176 -11.21 -2.55 -9.17
C GLY A 176 -9.94 -1.73 -9.43
N LEU A 177 -9.41 -1.11 -8.38
CA LEU A 177 -8.22 -0.24 -8.48
C LEU A 177 -6.96 -1.00 -8.93
N THR A 178 -6.84 -2.29 -8.64
CA THR A 178 -5.71 -3.11 -9.14
C THR A 178 -5.74 -3.24 -10.66
N MET A 179 -6.93 -3.35 -11.27
CA MET A 179 -7.06 -3.30 -12.73
C MET A 179 -6.59 -1.96 -13.28
N ALA A 180 -6.99 -0.85 -12.66
CA ALA A 180 -6.54 0.47 -13.07
C ALA A 180 -5.02 0.63 -13.01
N ASP A 181 -4.38 0.15 -11.94
CA ASP A 181 -2.92 0.11 -11.81
C ASP A 181 -2.27 -0.75 -12.92
N THR A 182 -2.85 -1.92 -13.21
CA THR A 182 -2.37 -2.81 -14.28
C THR A 182 -2.44 -2.14 -15.65
N VAL A 183 -3.57 -1.50 -15.97
CA VAL A 183 -3.74 -0.78 -17.24
C VAL A 183 -2.77 0.39 -17.35
N ALA A 184 -2.62 1.18 -16.28
CA ALA A 184 -1.68 2.30 -16.27
C ALA A 184 -0.22 1.85 -16.45
N THR A 185 0.17 0.73 -15.83
CA THR A 185 1.51 0.16 -16.00
C THR A 185 1.71 -0.33 -17.43
N LEU A 186 0.74 -1.03 -18.01
CA LEU A 186 0.82 -1.51 -19.40
C LEU A 186 0.90 -0.34 -20.40
N ASP A 187 0.12 0.73 -20.20
CA ASP A 187 0.21 1.93 -21.05
C ASP A 187 1.60 2.57 -20.97
N ARG A 188 2.16 2.71 -19.78
CA ARG A 188 3.54 3.20 -19.58
C ARG A 188 4.58 2.32 -20.26
N LEU A 189 4.38 0.99 -20.25
CA LEU A 189 5.25 0.02 -20.93
C LEU A 189 5.07 0.03 -22.45
N GLY A 190 4.17 0.85 -22.98
CA GLY A 190 3.95 0.99 -24.41
C GLY A 190 3.02 -0.08 -25.00
N HIS A 191 2.21 -0.72 -24.18
CA HIS A 191 1.23 -1.70 -24.67
C HIS A 191 0.19 -1.03 -25.60
N ARG A 192 -0.13 -1.69 -26.70
CA ARG A 192 -1.07 -1.22 -27.74
C ARG A 192 -2.09 -2.28 -28.14
N GLY A 193 -2.01 -3.47 -27.56
CA GLY A 193 -2.98 -4.54 -27.74
C GLY A 193 -4.30 -4.26 -27.02
N SER A 194 -5.30 -5.09 -27.27
CA SER A 194 -6.58 -4.96 -26.57
C SER A 194 -6.46 -5.44 -25.12
N ILE A 195 -7.04 -4.67 -24.21
CA ILE A 195 -7.18 -5.04 -22.79
C ILE A 195 -8.67 -5.20 -22.51
N VAL A 196 -9.07 -6.37 -22.03
CA VAL A 196 -10.45 -6.65 -21.62
C VAL A 196 -10.46 -6.94 -20.13
N ALA A 197 -11.15 -6.10 -19.37
CA ALA A 197 -11.38 -6.32 -17.94
C ALA A 197 -12.81 -6.81 -17.72
N PHE A 198 -12.98 -7.81 -16.87
CA PHE A 198 -14.28 -8.38 -16.56
C PHE A 198 -14.43 -8.68 -15.07
N SER A 199 -15.66 -8.54 -14.56
CA SER A 199 -15.98 -8.84 -13.17
C SER A 199 -17.40 -9.39 -13.06
N ARG A 200 -17.73 -9.94 -11.90
CA ARG A 200 -19.05 -10.55 -11.66
C ARG A 200 -20.24 -9.61 -11.93
N HIS A 201 -20.06 -8.33 -11.69
CA HIS A 201 -21.12 -7.33 -11.80
C HIS A 201 -20.84 -6.25 -12.85
N GLY A 202 -19.71 -6.29 -13.55
CA GLY A 202 -19.33 -5.30 -14.56
C GLY A 202 -19.13 -3.87 -14.03
N LEU A 203 -19.06 -3.68 -12.70
CA LEU A 203 -18.90 -2.36 -12.10
C LEU A 203 -17.43 -1.91 -12.21
N LEU A 204 -17.23 -0.66 -12.60
CA LEU A 204 -15.93 0.00 -12.64
C LEU A 204 -15.76 0.91 -11.44
N SER A 205 -14.52 0.99 -10.92
CA SER A 205 -14.16 2.02 -9.95
C SER A 205 -14.33 3.40 -10.59
N ARG A 206 -15.05 4.28 -9.89
CA ARG A 206 -15.22 5.67 -10.33
C ARG A 206 -14.01 6.50 -9.93
N GLY A 207 -13.72 7.55 -10.71
CA GLY A 207 -12.74 8.57 -10.32
C GLY A 207 -13.24 9.35 -9.10
N ASN A 208 -12.30 9.97 -8.38
CA ASN A 208 -12.66 10.90 -7.33
C ASN A 208 -13.38 12.12 -7.92
N LEU A 209 -14.40 12.61 -7.21
CA LEU A 209 -15.06 13.85 -7.59
C LEU A 209 -14.08 15.01 -7.49
N SER A 210 -14.13 15.93 -8.46
CA SER A 210 -13.47 17.22 -8.36
C SER A 210 -14.28 18.12 -7.41
N GLY A 211 -13.64 18.59 -6.34
CA GLY A 211 -14.24 19.45 -5.33
C GLY A 211 -14.81 18.72 -4.11
N ALA A 212 -15.25 19.48 -3.12
CA ALA A 212 -15.89 18.95 -1.93
C ALA A 212 -17.25 18.35 -2.30
N GLY A 213 -17.39 17.04 -2.17
CA GLY A 213 -18.70 16.40 -2.26
C GLY A 213 -19.63 16.90 -1.16
N ALA A 214 -20.93 16.92 -1.42
CA ALA A 214 -21.91 17.20 -0.38
C ALA A 214 -21.71 16.24 0.80
N THR A 215 -21.64 16.79 2.00
CA THR A 215 -21.62 16.00 3.24
C THR A 215 -22.93 15.22 3.34
N TRP A 216 -22.86 13.94 3.63
CA TRP A 216 -24.04 13.15 3.92
C TRP A 216 -24.75 13.73 5.15
N PRO A 217 -26.02 14.19 5.02
CA PRO A 217 -26.72 14.85 6.12
C PRO A 217 -27.34 13.87 7.14
N GLY A 218 -27.12 12.57 6.97
CA GLY A 218 -27.73 11.54 7.82
C GLY A 218 -26.88 11.19 9.03
N ASP A 219 -27.52 10.99 10.17
CA ASP A 219 -26.89 10.38 11.34
C ASP A 219 -26.51 8.93 11.05
N TYR A 220 -25.27 8.59 11.32
CA TYR A 220 -24.80 7.22 11.26
C TYR A 220 -25.38 6.47 12.47
N GLN A 221 -26.54 5.86 12.30
CA GLN A 221 -27.02 4.91 13.31
C GLN A 221 -26.11 3.69 13.24
N GLN A 222 -25.39 3.41 14.33
CA GLN A 222 -24.68 2.16 14.51
C GLN A 222 -25.70 1.01 14.55
N GLY A 223 -26.03 0.49 13.36
CA GLY A 223 -26.74 -0.77 13.25
C GLY A 223 -25.77 -1.90 13.65
N SER A 224 -26.14 -2.67 14.64
CA SER A 224 -25.44 -3.93 14.93
C SER A 224 -25.48 -4.81 13.68
N LEU A 225 -24.30 -5.11 13.11
CA LEU A 225 -24.16 -6.20 12.14
C LEU A 225 -24.56 -7.49 12.87
N ARG A 226 -25.72 -8.07 12.53
CA ARG A 226 -26.10 -9.43 12.88
C ARG A 226 -25.54 -10.41 11.84
#